data_309ddce48fee4fad8d32a0c37d5ce4d1
#
_entry.id   309ddce48fee4fad8d32a0c37d5ce4d1
#
_cell.length_a   1.000
_cell.length_b   1.000
_cell.length_c   1.000
_cell.angle_alpha   90.00
_cell.angle_beta   90.00
_cell.angle_gamma   90.00
#
_symmetry.space_group_name_H-M   'P 1'
#
loop_
_entity.id
_entity.type
_entity.pdbx_description
1 polymer ?
#
loop_
_entity_poly.entity_id
_entity_poly.type
_entity_poly.pdbx_seq_one_letter_code
_entity_poly.pdbx_strand_id
1 'polypeptide(L)'
;KRRAQISWGDRQTAIIMSCAVVFQAIIMGSVFFQMDDSSQALFSRSGVMFFALLYNSFAAMAEIPNNYRQRPIVIRHKRFAMLRPAADSLANVLLDIPSRFVPIMFFNIVLYFMSGLSYRADKFFIFFFLTLLITYTMVTFFNALSAFFHSMALSTMAAGLVIIDCALYAGFAIPRPSMVVWWRWLSYCNPISFGFEILLANEFRDKDITCAQMIPPYPNASVENQVCPIEGGQPGKYHIDALAYLDNKYGYSWDNTDRNVGIIIAFYVFCILAYMVASEFQSDPSSLGGVMVFKRGKVDNKILKEYADDPEDAIIEQEEARRARGEDEKEHEHDTGALEVSDEVFSWRHVCYDVQIKDQTRRLLDDVSGYVAPGKMTALMGESGAGKTTLLNVLAQRTDVGVVTGDFTVNGRILPKSFQADTGYCQQQDVHLAQHLSLIHISEPTRLRRI
;
A
#
# COMPACT_ATOMS: atom_id res chain seq x y z
N LYS A 1 -12.07 -7.71 10.93
CA LYS A 1 -13.54 -7.63 10.76
C LYS A 1 -13.95 -6.40 9.96
N ARG A 2 -13.54 -5.16 10.34
CA ARG A 2 -13.90 -3.92 9.66
C ARG A 2 -13.46 -3.91 8.19
N ARG A 3 -12.18 -4.21 7.89
CA ARG A 3 -11.67 -4.28 6.51
C ARG A 3 -12.43 -5.30 5.66
N ALA A 4 -12.79 -6.46 6.23
CA ALA A 4 -13.60 -7.46 5.55
C ALA A 4 -15.00 -6.93 5.19
N GLN A 5 -15.63 -6.16 6.08
CA GLN A 5 -16.92 -5.53 5.81
C GLN A 5 -16.83 -4.48 4.70
N ILE A 6 -15.75 -3.69 4.65
CA ILE A 6 -15.50 -2.71 3.58
C ILE A 6 -15.33 -3.42 2.24
N SER A 7 -14.47 -4.44 2.17
CA SER A 7 -14.26 -5.23 0.95
C SER A 7 -15.54 -5.94 0.49
N TRP A 8 -16.35 -6.44 1.42
CA TRP A 8 -17.64 -7.05 1.10
C TRP A 8 -18.68 -6.04 0.61
N GLY A 9 -18.61 -4.79 1.05
CA GLY A 9 -19.47 -3.69 0.58
C GLY A 9 -19.16 -3.25 -0.86
N ASP A 10 -17.90 -3.36 -1.29
CA ASP A 10 -17.42 -2.93 -2.61
C ASP A 10 -17.38 -4.08 -3.63
N ARG A 11 -18.46 -4.88 -3.70
CA ARG A 11 -18.55 -6.02 -4.62
C ARG A 11 -18.49 -5.60 -6.08
N GLN A 12 -19.03 -4.45 -6.42
CA GLN A 12 -19.08 -3.97 -7.80
C GLN A 12 -17.67 -3.75 -8.36
N THR A 13 -16.81 -3.08 -7.63
CA THR A 13 -15.41 -2.89 -8.03
C THR A 13 -14.66 -4.22 -8.14
N ALA A 14 -14.88 -5.16 -7.20
CA ALA A 14 -14.26 -6.47 -7.24
C ALA A 14 -14.70 -7.29 -8.47
N ILE A 15 -15.97 -7.23 -8.85
CA ILE A 15 -16.51 -7.92 -10.06
C ILE A 15 -15.91 -7.29 -11.32
N ILE A 16 -15.91 -5.96 -11.45
CA ILE A 16 -15.36 -5.27 -12.63
C ILE A 16 -13.89 -5.61 -12.81
N MET A 17 -13.08 -5.57 -11.73
CA MET A 17 -11.66 -5.93 -11.77
C MET A 17 -11.47 -7.39 -12.16
N SER A 18 -12.28 -8.31 -11.64
CA SER A 18 -12.21 -9.73 -12.00
C SER A 18 -12.54 -9.97 -13.48
N CYS A 19 -13.57 -9.30 -14.00
CA CYS A 19 -13.92 -9.36 -15.42
C CYS A 19 -12.79 -8.81 -16.30
N ALA A 20 -12.15 -7.71 -15.91
CA ALA A 20 -11.03 -7.13 -16.65
C ALA A 20 -9.82 -8.08 -16.72
N VAL A 21 -9.50 -8.76 -15.61
CA VAL A 21 -8.41 -9.75 -15.55
C VAL A 21 -8.69 -10.95 -16.46
N VAL A 22 -9.92 -11.48 -16.44
CA VAL A 22 -10.34 -12.59 -17.32
C VAL A 22 -10.33 -12.18 -18.79
N PHE A 23 -10.85 -11.00 -19.11
CA PHE A 23 -10.82 -10.46 -20.47
C PHE A 23 -9.39 -10.35 -21.02
N GLN A 24 -8.47 -9.85 -20.20
CA GLN A 24 -7.05 -9.79 -20.56
C GLN A 24 -6.43 -11.17 -20.74
N ALA A 25 -6.81 -12.16 -19.93
CA ALA A 25 -6.34 -13.54 -20.10
C ALA A 25 -6.78 -14.14 -21.46
N ILE A 26 -8.02 -13.82 -21.89
CA ILE A 26 -8.54 -14.24 -23.20
C ILE A 26 -7.74 -13.59 -24.33
N ILE A 27 -7.44 -12.29 -24.23
CA ILE A 27 -6.62 -11.59 -25.24
C ILE A 27 -5.23 -12.24 -25.33
N MET A 28 -4.54 -12.40 -24.19
CA MET A 28 -3.22 -13.01 -24.17
C MET A 28 -3.24 -14.46 -24.66
N GLY A 29 -4.21 -15.25 -24.22
CA GLY A 29 -4.39 -16.63 -24.66
C GLY A 29 -4.69 -16.74 -26.16
N SER A 30 -5.39 -15.78 -26.76
CA SER A 30 -5.66 -15.75 -28.19
C SER A 30 -4.42 -15.43 -29.03
N VAL A 31 -3.55 -14.54 -28.54
CA VAL A 31 -2.28 -14.20 -29.21
C VAL A 31 -1.33 -15.41 -29.24
N PHE A 32 -1.32 -16.19 -28.18
CA PHE A 32 -0.46 -17.38 -28.04
C PHE A 32 -1.25 -18.69 -28.12
N PHE A 33 -2.24 -18.73 -29.02
CA PHE A 33 -3.15 -19.87 -29.08
C PHE A 33 -2.47 -21.16 -29.58
N GLN A 34 -2.62 -22.25 -28.80
CA GLN A 34 -2.20 -23.63 -29.15
C GLN A 34 -0.78 -23.70 -29.75
N MET A 35 0.23 -23.28 -28.98
CA MET A 35 1.63 -23.29 -29.43
C MET A 35 2.17 -24.72 -29.59
N ASP A 36 2.79 -25.00 -30.73
CA ASP A 36 3.43 -26.30 -31.04
C ASP A 36 4.63 -26.59 -30.13
N ASP A 37 4.99 -27.88 -30.01
CA ASP A 37 6.21 -28.34 -29.34
C ASP A 37 7.43 -28.35 -30.28
N SER A 38 7.59 -27.24 -31.01
CA SER A 38 8.67 -27.04 -31.97
C SER A 38 9.69 -26.02 -31.46
N SER A 39 10.88 -26.10 -32.03
CA SER A 39 11.96 -25.15 -31.72
C SER A 39 11.62 -23.70 -32.01
N GLN A 40 10.69 -23.43 -32.94
CA GLN A 40 10.21 -22.06 -33.23
C GLN A 40 9.27 -21.52 -32.13
N ALA A 41 8.53 -22.37 -31.44
CA ALA A 41 7.59 -21.97 -30.39
C ALA A 41 8.26 -21.71 -29.04
N LEU A 42 9.54 -22.04 -28.86
CA LEU A 42 10.28 -21.85 -27.59
C LEU A 42 10.25 -20.42 -27.09
N PHE A 43 10.50 -19.46 -27.98
CA PHE A 43 10.47 -18.06 -27.64
C PHE A 43 9.05 -17.60 -27.23
N SER A 44 8.03 -18.05 -27.97
CA SER A 44 6.63 -17.72 -27.69
C SER A 44 6.15 -18.33 -26.37
N ARG A 45 6.55 -19.57 -26.04
CA ARG A 45 6.27 -20.22 -24.76
C ARG A 45 6.92 -19.47 -23.59
N SER A 46 8.17 -19.05 -23.74
CA SER A 46 8.84 -18.20 -22.75
C SER A 46 8.12 -16.86 -22.60
N GLY A 47 7.64 -16.30 -23.74
CA GLY A 47 6.88 -15.05 -23.78
C GLY A 47 5.59 -15.10 -22.98
N VAL A 48 4.77 -16.16 -23.13
CA VAL A 48 3.52 -16.31 -22.36
C VAL A 48 3.78 -16.27 -20.86
N MET A 49 4.79 -17.00 -20.38
CA MET A 49 5.11 -17.02 -18.94
C MET A 49 5.60 -15.68 -18.44
N PHE A 50 6.46 -15.01 -19.21
CA PHE A 50 6.91 -13.67 -18.89
C PHE A 50 5.77 -12.68 -18.84
N PHE A 51 4.91 -12.64 -19.86
CA PHE A 51 3.78 -11.73 -19.93
C PHE A 51 2.73 -12.03 -18.85
N ALA A 52 2.53 -13.29 -18.46
CA ALA A 52 1.66 -13.64 -17.33
C ALA A 52 2.13 -13.00 -16.03
N LEU A 53 3.42 -13.08 -15.72
CA LEU A 53 4.00 -12.46 -14.53
C LEU A 53 3.98 -10.93 -14.60
N LEU A 54 4.35 -10.38 -15.75
CA LEU A 54 4.41 -8.94 -15.96
C LEU A 54 3.03 -8.28 -15.87
N TYR A 55 2.00 -8.88 -16.52
CA TYR A 55 0.64 -8.36 -16.48
C TYR A 55 0.08 -8.32 -15.05
N ASN A 56 0.21 -9.42 -14.31
CA ASN A 56 -0.25 -9.47 -12.93
C ASN A 56 0.49 -8.46 -12.03
N SER A 57 1.78 -8.26 -12.29
CA SER A 57 2.58 -7.24 -11.58
C SER A 57 2.15 -5.82 -11.94
N PHE A 58 1.82 -5.57 -13.21
CA PHE A 58 1.29 -4.28 -13.66
C PHE A 58 -0.09 -4.01 -13.07
N ALA A 59 -0.98 -5.01 -13.05
CA ALA A 59 -2.31 -4.91 -12.44
C ALA A 59 -2.24 -4.61 -10.93
N ALA A 60 -1.19 -5.06 -10.25
CA ALA A 60 -0.96 -4.78 -8.84
C ALA A 60 -0.72 -3.28 -8.55
N MET A 61 -0.26 -2.50 -9.53
CA MET A 61 -0.05 -1.06 -9.40
C MET A 61 -1.36 -0.28 -9.15
N ALA A 62 -2.51 -0.86 -9.52
CA ALA A 62 -3.84 -0.27 -9.27
C ALA A 62 -4.16 -0.11 -7.76
N GLU A 63 -3.40 -0.75 -6.86
CA GLU A 63 -3.56 -0.55 -5.41
C GLU A 63 -3.06 0.81 -4.92
N ILE A 64 -2.15 1.46 -5.65
CA ILE A 64 -1.62 2.77 -5.24
C ILE A 64 -2.73 3.80 -5.06
N PRO A 65 -3.59 4.10 -6.06
CA PRO A 65 -4.71 5.03 -5.89
C PRO A 65 -5.68 4.63 -4.76
N ASN A 66 -5.92 3.34 -4.59
CA ASN A 66 -6.80 2.82 -3.55
C ASN A 66 -6.27 3.15 -2.14
N ASN A 67 -4.97 2.95 -1.91
CA ASN A 67 -4.32 3.29 -0.65
C ASN A 67 -4.37 4.79 -0.36
N TYR A 68 -4.16 5.65 -1.36
CA TYR A 68 -4.24 7.10 -1.18
C TYR A 68 -5.66 7.57 -0.83
N ARG A 69 -6.71 6.96 -1.41
CA ARG A 69 -8.10 7.25 -1.04
C ARG A 69 -8.42 6.86 0.41
N GLN A 70 -7.81 5.79 0.92
CA GLN A 70 -8.04 5.32 2.29
C GLN A 70 -7.17 6.02 3.34
N ARG A 71 -6.06 6.64 2.93
CA ARG A 71 -5.08 7.29 3.82
C ARG A 71 -5.71 8.31 4.78
N PRO A 72 -6.56 9.27 4.35
CA PRO A 72 -7.16 10.25 5.26
C PRO A 72 -7.97 9.60 6.39
N ILE A 73 -8.66 8.50 6.06
CA ILE A 73 -9.49 7.75 7.00
C ILE A 73 -8.62 7.05 8.04
N VAL A 74 -7.52 6.41 7.61
CA VAL A 74 -6.59 5.72 8.50
C VAL A 74 -5.91 6.71 9.44
N ILE A 75 -5.46 7.86 8.93
CA ILE A 75 -4.85 8.92 9.73
C ILE A 75 -5.85 9.47 10.76
N ARG A 76 -7.12 9.70 10.37
CA ARG A 76 -8.17 10.13 11.29
C ARG A 76 -8.37 9.12 12.43
N HIS A 77 -8.40 7.81 12.13
CA HIS A 77 -8.54 6.78 13.17
C HIS A 77 -7.29 6.66 14.06
N LYS A 78 -6.10 6.93 13.52
CA LYS A 78 -4.86 7.02 14.30
C LYS A 78 -4.95 8.16 15.31
N ARG A 79 -5.47 9.35 14.90
CA ARG A 79 -5.66 10.51 15.76
C ARG A 79 -6.68 10.28 16.88
N PHE A 80 -7.72 9.49 16.58
CA PHE A 80 -8.70 9.07 17.59
C PHE A 80 -8.22 7.93 18.50
N ALA A 81 -6.95 7.53 18.39
CA ALA A 81 -6.38 6.38 19.10
C ALA A 81 -7.13 5.05 18.90
N MET A 82 -8.02 4.96 17.89
CA MET A 82 -8.83 3.77 17.62
C MET A 82 -8.04 2.64 16.96
N LEU A 83 -6.98 2.96 16.21
CA LEU A 83 -6.30 2.01 15.36
C LEU A 83 -4.83 2.38 15.16
N ARG A 84 -3.94 1.38 15.23
CA ARG A 84 -2.56 1.52 14.77
C ARG A 84 -2.49 1.29 13.25
N PRO A 85 -1.88 2.18 12.46
CA PRO A 85 -1.77 2.03 11.00
C PRO A 85 -1.11 0.72 10.57
N ALA A 86 -0.09 0.26 11.29
CA ALA A 86 0.57 -1.02 11.03
C ALA A 86 -0.38 -2.22 11.12
N ALA A 87 -1.32 -2.22 12.08
CA ALA A 87 -2.32 -3.27 12.21
C ALA A 87 -3.34 -3.25 11.05
N ASP A 88 -3.69 -2.05 10.57
CA ASP A 88 -4.57 -1.89 9.42
C ASP A 88 -3.90 -2.34 8.12
N SER A 89 -2.60 -2.05 7.94
CA SER A 89 -1.79 -2.52 6.81
C SER A 89 -1.69 -4.04 6.77
N LEU A 90 -1.45 -4.69 7.91
CA LEU A 90 -1.44 -6.14 7.99
C LEU A 90 -2.81 -6.75 7.66
N ALA A 91 -3.89 -6.14 8.17
CA ALA A 91 -5.25 -6.57 7.86
C ALA A 91 -5.57 -6.43 6.36
N ASN A 92 -5.05 -5.39 5.69
CA ASN A 92 -5.19 -5.21 4.26
C ASN A 92 -4.52 -6.35 3.49
N VAL A 93 -3.26 -6.66 3.80
CA VAL A 93 -2.51 -7.78 3.17
C VAL A 93 -3.24 -9.12 3.36
N LEU A 94 -3.75 -9.40 4.56
CA LEU A 94 -4.47 -10.65 4.83
C LEU A 94 -5.79 -10.77 4.04
N LEU A 95 -6.48 -9.66 3.80
CA LEU A 95 -7.73 -9.64 3.04
C LEU A 95 -7.50 -9.64 1.54
N ASP A 96 -6.35 -9.19 1.07
CA ASP A 96 -5.96 -9.28 -0.34
C ASP A 96 -5.81 -10.74 -0.78
N ILE A 97 -5.47 -11.66 0.14
CA ILE A 97 -5.31 -13.09 -0.19
C ILE A 97 -6.58 -13.69 -0.79
N PRO A 98 -7.74 -13.70 -0.11
CA PRO A 98 -8.96 -14.28 -0.69
C PRO A 98 -9.53 -13.45 -1.85
N SER A 99 -9.39 -12.13 -1.83
CA SER A 99 -9.97 -11.26 -2.84
C SER A 99 -9.33 -11.43 -4.22
N ARG A 100 -8.03 -11.71 -4.28
CA ARG A 100 -7.28 -11.89 -5.53
C ARG A 100 -7.17 -13.34 -5.97
N PHE A 101 -7.40 -14.28 -5.07
CA PHE A 101 -7.33 -15.71 -5.39
C PHE A 101 -8.24 -16.09 -6.56
N VAL A 102 -9.50 -15.64 -6.52
CA VAL A 102 -10.51 -15.99 -7.53
C VAL A 102 -10.18 -15.40 -8.92
N PRO A 103 -9.90 -14.10 -9.07
CA PRO A 103 -9.53 -13.53 -10.36
C PRO A 103 -8.28 -14.18 -10.98
N ILE A 104 -7.23 -14.43 -10.17
CA ILE A 104 -5.99 -15.04 -10.63
C ILE A 104 -6.21 -16.52 -11.01
N MET A 105 -7.10 -17.22 -10.31
CA MET A 105 -7.47 -18.59 -10.67
C MET A 105 -8.05 -18.63 -12.08
N PHE A 106 -9.02 -17.79 -12.38
CA PHE A 106 -9.61 -17.73 -13.73
C PHE A 106 -8.60 -17.27 -14.78
N PHE A 107 -7.76 -16.29 -14.47
CA PHE A 107 -6.69 -15.84 -15.35
C PHE A 107 -5.77 -17.00 -15.73
N ASN A 108 -5.28 -17.74 -14.76
CA ASN A 108 -4.36 -18.84 -14.98
C ASN A 108 -5.00 -20.00 -15.75
N ILE A 109 -6.24 -20.36 -15.44
CA ILE A 109 -6.97 -21.41 -16.17
C ILE A 109 -7.09 -21.02 -17.64
N VAL A 110 -7.61 -19.83 -17.93
CA VAL A 110 -7.82 -19.37 -19.31
C VAL A 110 -6.49 -19.32 -20.07
N LEU A 111 -5.49 -18.65 -19.51
CA LEU A 111 -4.20 -18.48 -20.17
C LEU A 111 -3.50 -19.81 -20.40
N TYR A 112 -3.43 -20.68 -19.39
CA TYR A 112 -2.68 -21.95 -19.46
C TYR A 112 -3.23 -22.90 -20.53
N PHE A 113 -4.57 -23.08 -20.54
CA PHE A 113 -5.19 -24.00 -21.47
C PHE A 113 -5.33 -23.43 -22.90
N MET A 114 -5.56 -22.13 -23.02
CA MET A 114 -5.61 -21.50 -24.35
C MET A 114 -4.25 -21.48 -25.04
N SER A 115 -3.17 -21.25 -24.31
CA SER A 115 -1.82 -21.17 -24.88
C SER A 115 -1.21 -22.53 -25.22
N GLY A 116 -1.82 -23.64 -24.82
CA GLY A 116 -1.31 -25.00 -25.12
C GLY A 116 -0.03 -25.33 -24.37
N LEU A 117 0.10 -24.85 -23.10
CA LEU A 117 1.17 -25.27 -22.19
C LEU A 117 0.99 -26.74 -21.79
N SER A 118 1.98 -27.34 -21.17
CA SER A 118 2.01 -28.80 -20.89
C SER A 118 0.78 -29.26 -20.08
N TYR A 119 -0.03 -30.16 -20.63
CA TYR A 119 -1.25 -30.70 -20.01
C TYR A 119 -0.93 -31.71 -18.88
N ARG A 120 -0.20 -31.25 -17.86
CA ARG A 120 0.13 -32.02 -16.64
C ARG A 120 -0.32 -31.23 -15.40
N ALA A 121 -1.00 -31.91 -14.47
CA ALA A 121 -1.55 -31.27 -13.27
C ALA A 121 -0.46 -30.67 -12.38
N ASP A 122 0.67 -31.37 -12.19
CA ASP A 122 1.80 -30.88 -11.41
C ASP A 122 2.34 -29.55 -11.97
N LYS A 123 2.53 -29.45 -13.28
CA LYS A 123 3.02 -28.24 -13.94
C LYS A 123 2.02 -27.10 -13.86
N PHE A 124 0.72 -27.37 -13.99
CA PHE A 124 -0.34 -26.37 -13.84
C PHE A 124 -0.38 -25.79 -12.42
N PHE A 125 -0.34 -26.62 -11.39
CA PHE A 125 -0.40 -26.13 -10.00
C PHE A 125 0.85 -25.34 -9.63
N ILE A 126 2.04 -25.72 -10.10
CA ILE A 126 3.26 -24.92 -9.90
C ILE A 126 3.11 -23.56 -10.57
N PHE A 127 2.64 -23.50 -11.82
CA PHE A 127 2.36 -22.27 -12.53
C PHE A 127 1.36 -21.40 -11.78
N PHE A 128 0.26 -21.99 -11.30
CA PHE A 128 -0.80 -21.28 -10.56
C PHE A 128 -0.29 -20.69 -9.25
N PHE A 129 0.33 -21.50 -8.40
CA PHE A 129 0.80 -21.02 -7.09
C PHE A 129 1.93 -20.00 -7.21
N LEU A 130 2.79 -20.15 -8.20
CA LEU A 130 3.89 -19.21 -8.40
C LEU A 130 3.39 -17.85 -8.92
N THR A 131 2.49 -17.84 -9.90
CA THR A 131 1.84 -16.60 -10.38
C THR A 131 1.10 -15.91 -9.26
N LEU A 132 0.42 -16.66 -8.40
CA LEU A 132 -0.27 -16.14 -7.22
C LEU A 132 0.71 -15.51 -6.23
N LEU A 133 1.79 -16.21 -5.89
CA LEU A 133 2.81 -15.75 -4.94
C LEU A 133 3.49 -14.45 -5.43
N ILE A 134 3.86 -14.39 -6.72
CA ILE A 134 4.46 -13.18 -7.31
C ILE A 134 3.47 -12.03 -7.31
N THR A 135 2.20 -12.28 -7.64
CA THR A 135 1.16 -11.23 -7.59
C THR A 135 1.02 -10.66 -6.18
N TYR A 136 0.99 -11.50 -5.15
CA TYR A 136 0.94 -11.02 -3.76
C TYR A 136 2.18 -10.23 -3.37
N THR A 137 3.35 -10.68 -3.82
CA THR A 137 4.61 -9.97 -3.58
C THR A 137 4.58 -8.57 -4.20
N MET A 138 4.16 -8.44 -5.46
CA MET A 138 4.09 -7.17 -6.16
C MET A 138 3.00 -6.24 -5.61
N VAL A 139 1.82 -6.77 -5.24
CA VAL A 139 0.77 -6.01 -4.56
C VAL A 139 1.28 -5.42 -3.25
N THR A 140 1.93 -6.23 -2.42
CA THR A 140 2.46 -5.77 -1.14
C THR A 140 3.60 -4.79 -1.33
N PHE A 141 4.43 -4.97 -2.35
CA PHE A 141 5.47 -4.02 -2.73
C PHE A 141 4.89 -2.65 -3.11
N PHE A 142 3.84 -2.58 -3.95
CA PHE A 142 3.21 -1.31 -4.31
C PHE A 142 2.43 -0.69 -3.16
N ASN A 143 1.87 -1.50 -2.25
CA ASN A 143 1.30 -1.02 -1.01
C ASN A 143 2.37 -0.37 -0.12
N ALA A 144 3.56 -0.98 0.02
CA ALA A 144 4.69 -0.40 0.74
C ALA A 144 5.19 0.89 0.07
N LEU A 145 5.31 0.90 -1.26
CA LEU A 145 5.71 2.07 -2.03
C LEU A 145 4.72 3.24 -1.84
N SER A 146 3.40 2.94 -1.88
CA SER A 146 2.37 3.95 -1.62
C SER A 146 2.45 4.51 -0.21
N ALA A 147 2.82 3.69 0.79
CA ALA A 147 2.99 4.12 2.16
C ALA A 147 4.24 5.00 2.36
N PHE A 148 5.30 4.72 1.61
CA PHE A 148 6.56 5.47 1.70
C PHE A 148 6.44 6.88 1.12
N PHE A 149 5.79 7.06 -0.03
CA PHE A 149 5.64 8.37 -0.67
C PHE A 149 4.46 9.16 -0.12
N HIS A 150 4.65 10.49 0.01
CA HIS A 150 3.60 11.39 0.47
C HIS A 150 2.59 11.73 -0.64
N SER A 151 3.04 11.80 -1.89
CA SER A 151 2.23 12.17 -3.06
C SER A 151 1.89 10.95 -3.92
N MET A 152 0.62 10.84 -4.33
CA MET A 152 0.17 9.81 -5.27
C MET A 152 0.93 9.86 -6.59
N ALA A 153 1.21 11.05 -7.12
CA ALA A 153 1.93 11.22 -8.38
C ALA A 153 3.34 10.63 -8.29
N LEU A 154 4.10 10.95 -7.24
CA LEU A 154 5.45 10.41 -7.04
C LEU A 154 5.44 8.89 -6.87
N SER A 155 4.48 8.35 -6.13
CA SER A 155 4.34 6.90 -5.95
C SER A 155 4.06 6.19 -7.27
N THR A 156 3.16 6.74 -8.09
CA THR A 156 2.81 6.16 -9.39
C THR A 156 3.98 6.24 -10.38
N MET A 157 4.72 7.37 -10.40
CA MET A 157 5.93 7.51 -11.21
C MET A 157 7.00 6.49 -10.80
N ALA A 158 7.27 6.36 -9.51
CA ALA A 158 8.24 5.40 -8.99
C ALA A 158 7.83 3.95 -9.31
N ALA A 159 6.54 3.62 -9.17
CA ALA A 159 6.00 2.32 -9.53
C ALA A 159 6.17 1.99 -11.02
N GLY A 160 5.92 2.99 -11.88
CA GLY A 160 6.13 2.85 -13.34
C GLY A 160 7.59 2.54 -13.69
N LEU A 161 8.55 3.24 -13.07
CA LEU A 161 9.97 2.99 -13.25
C LEU A 161 10.35 1.58 -12.78
N VAL A 162 9.91 1.18 -11.59
CA VAL A 162 10.19 -0.16 -11.06
C VAL A 162 9.63 -1.27 -11.95
N ILE A 163 8.42 -1.12 -12.51
CA ILE A 163 7.86 -2.13 -13.42
C ILE A 163 8.69 -2.25 -14.70
N ILE A 164 9.14 -1.13 -15.27
CA ILE A 164 10.01 -1.14 -16.45
C ILE A 164 11.33 -1.85 -16.13
N ASP A 165 11.96 -1.51 -15.01
CA ASP A 165 13.19 -2.18 -14.57
C ASP A 165 12.95 -3.68 -14.32
N CYS A 166 11.84 -4.05 -13.67
CA CYS A 166 11.46 -5.44 -13.47
C CYS A 166 11.26 -6.18 -14.81
N ALA A 167 10.67 -5.54 -15.81
CA ALA A 167 10.47 -6.14 -17.14
C ALA A 167 11.80 -6.35 -17.89
N LEU A 168 12.69 -5.35 -17.86
CA LEU A 168 14.00 -5.42 -18.53
C LEU A 168 14.92 -6.47 -17.90
N TYR A 169 14.96 -6.51 -16.56
CA TYR A 169 15.85 -7.40 -15.81
C TYR A 169 15.19 -8.70 -15.35
N ALA A 170 14.01 -9.05 -15.90
CA ALA A 170 13.36 -10.35 -15.64
C ALA A 170 14.13 -11.54 -16.22
N GLY A 171 14.94 -11.30 -17.25
CA GLY A 171 15.68 -12.35 -17.94
C GLY A 171 15.06 -12.84 -19.24
N PHE A 172 13.85 -12.37 -19.62
CA PHE A 172 13.21 -12.71 -20.89
C PHE A 172 13.84 -11.99 -22.08
N ALA A 173 13.89 -10.64 -22.02
CA ALA A 173 14.45 -9.83 -23.11
C ALA A 173 15.98 -9.98 -23.20
N ILE A 174 16.66 -9.95 -22.06
CA ILE A 174 18.11 -10.11 -21.94
C ILE A 174 18.38 -11.24 -20.95
N PRO A 175 18.89 -12.42 -21.41
CA PRO A 175 19.26 -13.51 -20.51
C PRO A 175 20.29 -13.07 -19.46
N ARG A 176 20.23 -13.61 -18.24
CA ARG A 176 21.16 -13.25 -17.15
C ARG A 176 22.65 -13.33 -17.52
N PRO A 177 23.13 -14.37 -18.24
CA PRO A 177 24.53 -14.44 -18.64
C PRO A 177 24.98 -13.29 -19.54
N SER A 178 24.04 -12.77 -20.37
CA SER A 178 24.30 -11.69 -21.35
C SER A 178 24.13 -10.28 -20.74
N MET A 179 23.67 -10.18 -19.48
CA MET A 179 23.52 -8.88 -18.82
C MET A 179 24.87 -8.25 -18.51
N VAL A 180 24.94 -6.92 -18.67
CA VAL A 180 26.14 -6.13 -18.30
C VAL A 180 26.41 -6.28 -16.80
N VAL A 181 27.66 -6.53 -16.44
CA VAL A 181 28.08 -6.90 -15.07
C VAL A 181 27.65 -5.88 -14.01
N TRP A 182 27.73 -4.60 -14.31
CA TRP A 182 27.39 -3.50 -13.39
C TRP A 182 25.88 -3.34 -13.11
N TRP A 183 24.99 -3.84 -13.99
CA TRP A 183 23.53 -3.81 -13.79
C TRP A 183 22.94 -5.19 -13.46
N ARG A 184 23.73 -6.26 -13.51
CA ARG A 184 23.25 -7.63 -13.25
C ARG A 184 22.64 -7.78 -11.85
N TRP A 185 23.08 -7.01 -10.88
CA TRP A 185 22.53 -7.05 -9.53
C TRP A 185 21.04 -6.68 -9.46
N LEU A 186 20.51 -5.87 -10.40
CA LEU A 186 19.08 -5.57 -10.48
C LEU A 186 18.25 -6.82 -10.72
N SER A 187 18.74 -7.78 -11.51
CA SER A 187 18.06 -9.06 -11.72
C SER A 187 17.91 -9.86 -10.41
N TYR A 188 18.84 -9.73 -9.48
CA TYR A 188 18.75 -10.40 -8.17
C TYR A 188 17.84 -9.66 -7.17
N CYS A 189 17.54 -8.38 -7.40
CA CYS A 189 16.56 -7.64 -6.62
C CYS A 189 15.13 -7.76 -7.18
N ASN A 190 14.96 -8.48 -8.27
CA ASN A 190 13.69 -8.58 -9.01
C ASN A 190 12.98 -9.92 -8.73
N PRO A 191 11.86 -9.95 -8.00
CA PRO A 191 11.13 -11.19 -7.73
C PRO A 191 10.57 -11.83 -8.99
N ILE A 192 10.25 -11.05 -10.04
CA ILE A 192 9.76 -11.56 -11.32
C ILE A 192 10.82 -12.42 -12.01
N SER A 193 12.10 -12.06 -11.89
CA SER A 193 13.21 -12.82 -12.49
C SER A 193 13.33 -14.23 -11.92
N PHE A 194 13.16 -14.40 -10.61
CA PHE A 194 13.14 -15.72 -9.97
C PHE A 194 11.90 -16.53 -10.34
N GLY A 195 10.75 -15.87 -10.42
CA GLY A 195 9.51 -16.51 -10.85
C GLY A 195 9.58 -16.97 -12.30
N PHE A 196 10.16 -16.16 -13.17
CA PHE A 196 10.36 -16.52 -14.59
C PHE A 196 11.27 -17.73 -14.74
N GLU A 197 12.38 -17.80 -13.97
CA GLU A 197 13.27 -18.96 -13.94
C GLU A 197 12.51 -20.25 -13.56
N ILE A 198 11.69 -20.20 -12.50
CA ILE A 198 10.91 -21.37 -12.05
C ILE A 198 9.87 -21.79 -13.08
N LEU A 199 9.13 -20.82 -13.68
CA LEU A 199 8.10 -21.13 -14.66
C LEU A 199 8.69 -21.79 -15.92
N LEU A 200 9.82 -21.27 -16.41
CA LEU A 200 10.51 -21.86 -17.54
C LEU A 200 11.02 -23.26 -17.23
N ALA A 201 11.69 -23.42 -16.08
CA ALA A 201 12.19 -24.72 -15.67
C ALA A 201 11.06 -25.75 -15.48
N ASN A 202 9.89 -25.32 -14.95
CA ASN A 202 8.72 -26.16 -14.80
C ASN A 202 8.12 -26.61 -16.14
N GLU A 203 8.00 -25.70 -17.11
CA GLU A 203 7.42 -26.02 -18.42
C GLU A 203 8.34 -26.92 -19.23
N PHE A 204 9.65 -26.63 -19.23
CA PHE A 204 10.62 -27.36 -20.06
C PHE A 204 11.15 -28.64 -19.41
N ARG A 205 10.83 -28.90 -18.14
CA ARG A 205 11.14 -30.17 -17.49
C ARG A 205 10.44 -31.33 -18.20
N ASP A 206 11.16 -32.43 -18.42
CA ASP A 206 10.66 -33.65 -19.06
C ASP A 206 10.01 -33.39 -20.44
N LYS A 207 10.57 -32.48 -21.22
CA LYS A 207 10.06 -32.14 -22.54
C LYS A 207 11.15 -32.22 -23.60
N ASP A 208 10.91 -33.04 -24.61
CA ASP A 208 11.73 -33.08 -25.81
C ASP A 208 11.14 -32.19 -26.90
N ILE A 209 11.94 -31.31 -27.44
CA ILE A 209 11.54 -30.33 -28.43
C ILE A 209 11.96 -30.79 -29.80
N THR A 210 11.02 -30.83 -30.74
CA THR A 210 11.31 -31.17 -32.12
C THR A 210 11.95 -30.01 -32.86
N CYS A 211 13.02 -30.27 -33.61
CA CYS A 211 13.64 -29.27 -34.44
C CYS A 211 12.76 -28.95 -35.66
N ALA A 212 12.35 -27.70 -35.82
CA ALA A 212 11.52 -27.27 -36.93
C ALA A 212 12.30 -27.23 -38.27
N GLN A 213 13.60 -26.92 -38.20
CA GLN A 213 14.43 -26.81 -39.39
C GLN A 213 15.87 -27.21 -39.06
N MET A 214 16.40 -28.21 -39.78
CA MET A 214 17.79 -28.62 -39.66
C MET A 214 18.68 -27.85 -40.65
N ILE A 215 19.90 -27.53 -40.23
CA ILE A 215 20.89 -26.82 -41.07
C ILE A 215 22.10 -27.74 -41.29
N PRO A 216 22.62 -27.85 -42.54
CA PRO A 216 22.16 -27.26 -43.78
C PRO A 216 20.92 -27.96 -44.37
N PRO A 217 19.97 -27.22 -45.00
CA PRO A 217 18.73 -27.79 -45.54
C PRO A 217 18.90 -28.44 -46.91
N TYR A 218 19.95 -29.22 -47.13
CA TYR A 218 20.14 -29.89 -48.41
C TYR A 218 19.32 -31.19 -48.47
N PRO A 219 18.61 -31.45 -49.59
CA PRO A 219 17.72 -32.62 -49.71
C PRO A 219 18.43 -33.97 -49.58
N ASN A 220 19.73 -34.04 -49.75
CA ASN A 220 20.53 -35.25 -49.66
C ASN A 220 21.57 -35.24 -48.52
N ALA A 221 21.50 -34.32 -47.61
CA ALA A 221 22.40 -34.32 -46.48
C ALA A 221 22.03 -35.44 -45.50
N SER A 222 23.03 -36.26 -45.12
CA SER A 222 22.81 -37.25 -44.05
C SER A 222 22.46 -36.54 -42.75
N VAL A 223 21.51 -37.07 -42.00
CA VAL A 223 21.03 -36.49 -40.70
C VAL A 223 22.19 -36.25 -39.75
N GLU A 224 23.21 -37.09 -39.79
CA GLU A 224 24.42 -36.98 -38.96
C GLU A 224 25.19 -35.66 -39.15
N ASN A 225 25.07 -35.05 -40.33
CA ASN A 225 25.76 -33.82 -40.72
C ASN A 225 24.86 -32.57 -40.58
N GLN A 226 23.66 -32.74 -40.06
CA GLN A 226 22.72 -31.66 -39.84
C GLN A 226 22.62 -31.31 -38.33
N VAL A 227 22.49 -30.06 -38.03
CA VAL A 227 22.34 -29.53 -36.65
C VAL A 227 21.14 -28.64 -36.57
N CYS A 228 20.44 -28.67 -35.47
CA CYS A 228 19.39 -27.71 -35.15
C CYS A 228 20.01 -26.35 -34.80
N PRO A 229 19.59 -25.22 -35.43
CA PRO A 229 20.17 -23.90 -35.23
C PRO A 229 19.68 -23.24 -33.91
N ILE A 230 19.76 -23.98 -32.82
CA ILE A 230 19.36 -23.55 -31.49
C ILE A 230 20.47 -23.92 -30.51
N GLU A 231 20.64 -23.09 -29.47
CA GLU A 231 21.58 -23.37 -28.40
C GLU A 231 21.27 -24.71 -27.72
N GLY A 232 22.25 -25.58 -27.66
CA GLY A 232 22.09 -26.97 -27.19
C GLY A 232 21.77 -27.99 -28.27
N GLY A 233 21.67 -27.60 -29.55
CA GLY A 233 21.51 -28.52 -30.70
C GLY A 233 22.73 -29.42 -30.85
N GLN A 234 22.49 -30.73 -30.97
CA GLN A 234 23.54 -31.73 -31.21
C GLN A 234 23.46 -32.25 -32.66
N PRO A 235 24.61 -32.47 -33.31
CA PRO A 235 24.62 -33.05 -34.66
C PRO A 235 23.89 -34.40 -34.69
N GLY A 236 23.07 -34.62 -35.71
CA GLY A 236 22.38 -35.90 -35.91
C GLY A 236 21.14 -36.12 -35.05
N LYS A 237 20.74 -35.15 -34.19
CA LYS A 237 19.54 -35.29 -33.37
C LYS A 237 18.42 -34.33 -33.80
N TYR A 238 17.21 -34.92 -34.03
CA TYR A 238 15.98 -34.14 -34.31
C TYR A 238 15.32 -33.60 -33.03
N HIS A 239 15.64 -34.17 -31.89
CA HIS A 239 15.09 -33.76 -30.59
C HIS A 239 16.19 -33.10 -29.78
N ILE A 240 15.81 -31.99 -29.17
CA ILE A 240 16.66 -31.23 -28.26
C ILE A 240 16.06 -31.36 -26.88
N ASP A 241 16.89 -31.65 -25.90
CA ASP A 241 16.51 -31.55 -24.48
C ASP A 241 16.24 -30.08 -24.13
N ALA A 242 15.00 -29.81 -23.75
CA ALA A 242 14.55 -28.45 -23.39
C ALA A 242 15.31 -27.88 -22.19
N LEU A 243 15.77 -28.72 -21.25
CA LEU A 243 16.56 -28.28 -20.12
C LEU A 243 17.96 -27.83 -20.52
N ALA A 244 18.60 -28.56 -21.48
CA ALA A 244 19.90 -28.16 -22.02
C ALA A 244 19.83 -26.81 -22.75
N TYR A 245 18.75 -26.55 -23.49
CA TYR A 245 18.50 -25.23 -24.07
C TYR A 245 18.36 -24.14 -23.00
N LEU A 246 17.64 -24.44 -21.91
CA LEU A 246 17.39 -23.48 -20.83
C LEU A 246 18.69 -23.10 -20.11
N ASP A 247 19.55 -24.09 -19.83
CA ASP A 247 20.82 -23.86 -19.16
C ASP A 247 21.78 -23.06 -20.05
N ASN A 248 21.93 -23.45 -21.33
CA ASN A 248 22.84 -22.76 -22.24
C ASN A 248 22.43 -21.30 -22.53
N LYS A 249 21.14 -21.04 -22.73
CA LYS A 249 20.66 -19.72 -23.13
C LYS A 249 20.44 -18.78 -21.93
N TYR A 250 19.79 -19.28 -20.88
CA TYR A 250 19.36 -18.46 -19.75
C TYR A 250 20.20 -18.68 -18.47
N GLY A 251 20.94 -19.77 -18.39
CA GLY A 251 21.65 -20.19 -17.19
C GLY A 251 20.69 -20.64 -16.08
N TYR A 252 19.54 -21.19 -16.43
CA TYR A 252 18.46 -21.59 -15.51
C TYR A 252 18.47 -23.09 -15.32
N SER A 253 18.31 -23.54 -14.06
CA SER A 253 18.20 -24.95 -13.70
C SER A 253 16.98 -25.23 -12.83
N TRP A 254 16.39 -26.40 -12.98
CA TRP A 254 15.32 -26.87 -12.12
C TRP A 254 15.74 -27.01 -10.66
N ASP A 255 17.00 -27.38 -10.41
CA ASP A 255 17.56 -27.56 -9.05
C ASP A 255 17.55 -26.29 -8.20
N ASN A 256 17.44 -25.11 -8.84
CA ASN A 256 17.35 -23.83 -8.18
C ASN A 256 15.92 -23.47 -7.69
N THR A 257 14.92 -24.29 -8.01
CA THR A 257 13.51 -23.96 -7.78
C THR A 257 13.21 -23.69 -6.31
N ASP A 258 13.63 -24.56 -5.41
CA ASP A 258 13.36 -24.42 -3.96
C ASP A 258 14.01 -23.15 -3.38
N ARG A 259 15.25 -22.89 -3.77
CA ARG A 259 15.96 -21.66 -3.40
C ARG A 259 15.22 -20.43 -3.91
N ASN A 260 14.80 -20.42 -5.16
CA ASN A 260 14.13 -19.28 -5.78
C ASN A 260 12.75 -19.02 -5.16
N VAL A 261 11.99 -20.06 -4.83
CA VAL A 261 10.72 -19.92 -4.06
C VAL A 261 10.99 -19.31 -2.69
N GLY A 262 12.04 -19.79 -1.98
CA GLY A 262 12.44 -19.20 -0.69
C GLY A 262 12.78 -17.72 -0.79
N ILE A 263 13.47 -17.29 -1.85
CA ILE A 263 13.81 -15.90 -2.12
C ILE A 263 12.53 -15.06 -2.35
N ILE A 264 11.58 -15.55 -3.15
CA ILE A 264 10.32 -14.82 -3.40
C ILE A 264 9.51 -14.67 -2.09
N ILE A 265 9.45 -15.70 -1.26
CA ILE A 265 8.81 -15.64 0.05
C ILE A 265 9.50 -14.62 0.95
N ALA A 266 10.84 -14.57 0.95
CA ALA A 266 11.61 -13.59 1.69
C ALA A 266 11.32 -12.16 1.23
N PHE A 267 11.21 -11.91 -0.09
CA PHE A 267 10.76 -10.63 -0.65
C PHE A 267 9.35 -10.28 -0.17
N TYR A 268 8.42 -11.23 -0.18
CA TYR A 268 7.05 -11.01 0.27
C TYR A 268 7.00 -10.57 1.74
N VAL A 269 7.69 -11.31 2.61
CA VAL A 269 7.76 -10.98 4.06
C VAL A 269 8.44 -9.63 4.27
N PHE A 270 9.53 -9.34 3.55
CA PHE A 270 10.20 -8.04 3.62
C PHE A 270 9.25 -6.90 3.21
N CYS A 271 8.48 -7.06 2.13
CA CYS A 271 7.51 -6.07 1.69
C CYS A 271 6.37 -5.85 2.71
N ILE A 272 5.90 -6.90 3.38
CA ILE A 272 4.92 -6.79 4.47
C ILE A 272 5.49 -5.92 5.60
N LEU A 273 6.70 -6.23 6.06
CA LEU A 273 7.35 -5.48 7.12
C LEU A 273 7.60 -4.02 6.73
N ALA A 274 8.08 -3.80 5.52
CA ALA A 274 8.29 -2.45 4.97
C ALA A 274 6.96 -1.66 4.90
N TYR A 275 5.86 -2.30 4.48
CA TYR A 275 4.54 -1.68 4.43
C TYR A 275 4.04 -1.30 5.82
N MET A 276 4.16 -2.21 6.80
CA MET A 276 3.77 -1.96 8.19
C MET A 276 4.56 -0.79 8.80
N VAL A 277 5.88 -0.78 8.62
CA VAL A 277 6.76 0.28 9.12
C VAL A 277 6.46 1.61 8.43
N ALA A 278 6.37 1.63 7.10
CA ALA A 278 6.11 2.86 6.35
C ALA A 278 4.73 3.46 6.70
N SER A 279 3.71 2.62 6.94
CA SER A 279 2.37 3.09 7.31
C SER A 279 2.32 3.78 8.69
N GLU A 280 3.20 3.41 9.62
CA GLU A 280 3.26 4.04 10.94
C GLU A 280 3.79 5.47 10.87
N PHE A 281 4.69 5.76 9.90
CA PHE A 281 5.27 7.08 9.68
C PHE A 281 4.46 7.97 8.72
N GLN A 282 3.31 7.50 8.24
CA GLN A 282 2.48 8.30 7.36
C GLN A 282 1.96 9.56 8.06
N SER A 283 2.19 10.71 7.39
CA SER A 283 1.64 12.01 7.75
C SER A 283 0.52 12.42 6.80
N ASP A 284 -0.29 13.38 7.22
CA ASP A 284 -1.41 13.90 6.42
C ASP A 284 -0.87 14.67 5.18
N PRO A 285 -1.32 14.35 3.97
CA PRO A 285 -0.95 15.11 2.77
C PRO A 285 -1.35 16.59 2.84
N SER A 286 -2.40 16.92 3.59
CA SER A 286 -2.83 18.29 3.80
C SER A 286 -1.87 19.12 4.65
N SER A 287 -0.99 18.48 5.43
CA SER A 287 0.02 19.15 6.25
C SER A 287 1.28 19.56 5.45
N LEU A 288 1.41 19.12 4.19
CA LEU A 288 2.57 19.38 3.33
C LEU A 288 2.50 20.70 2.54
N GLY A 289 1.51 21.52 2.82
CA GLY A 289 1.39 22.87 2.26
C GLY A 289 2.44 23.85 2.81
N GLY A 290 3.72 23.51 2.73
CA GLY A 290 4.83 24.44 2.95
C GLY A 290 5.02 24.94 4.38
N VAL A 291 4.44 24.29 5.38
CA VAL A 291 4.51 24.70 6.78
C VAL A 291 5.45 23.76 7.54
N MET A 292 6.50 24.33 8.15
CA MET A 292 7.40 23.55 9.00
C MET A 292 6.70 23.16 10.31
N VAL A 293 6.63 21.86 10.57
CA VAL A 293 6.08 21.30 11.81
C VAL A 293 7.18 21.28 12.85
N PHE A 294 7.02 22.00 13.96
CA PHE A 294 7.89 21.86 15.12
C PHE A 294 7.47 20.65 15.97
N LYS A 295 8.42 19.81 16.33
CA LYS A 295 8.19 18.77 17.33
C LYS A 295 7.86 19.46 18.68
N ARG A 296 6.80 18.99 19.35
CA ARG A 296 6.42 19.42 20.70
C ARG A 296 7.67 19.40 21.61
N GLY A 297 8.03 20.54 22.21
CA GLY A 297 9.23 20.68 23.04
C GLY A 297 10.49 21.24 22.36
N LYS A 298 10.43 21.61 21.07
CA LYS A 298 11.50 22.35 20.38
C LYS A 298 10.96 23.68 19.86
N VAL A 299 10.51 24.52 20.77
CA VAL A 299 10.13 25.91 20.51
C VAL A 299 11.40 26.76 20.55
N ASP A 300 11.51 27.74 19.64
CA ASP A 300 12.62 28.68 19.63
C ASP A 300 12.66 29.43 20.98
N ASN A 301 13.85 29.46 21.60
CA ASN A 301 14.05 30.07 22.94
C ASN A 301 13.63 31.54 23.05
N LYS A 302 13.37 32.23 21.91
CA LYS A 302 12.82 33.59 21.90
C LYS A 302 11.34 33.61 22.29
N ILE A 303 10.58 32.61 21.85
CA ILE A 303 9.14 32.51 22.16
C ILE A 303 8.95 32.06 23.61
N LEU A 304 9.83 31.15 24.10
CA LEU A 304 9.80 30.72 25.49
C LEU A 304 10.17 31.82 26.49
N LYS A 305 11.05 32.76 26.14
CA LYS A 305 11.43 33.87 27.05
C LYS A 305 10.36 34.95 27.18
N GLU A 306 9.51 35.13 26.17
CA GLU A 306 8.42 36.10 26.19
C GLU A 306 7.26 35.68 27.15
N TYR A 307 7.18 34.38 27.44
CA TYR A 307 6.13 33.80 28.33
C TYR A 307 6.69 33.30 29.67
N ALA A 308 8.01 33.30 29.89
CA ALA A 308 8.60 32.81 31.16
C ALA A 308 8.43 33.76 32.37
N ASP A 309 7.89 34.93 32.13
CA ASP A 309 7.64 35.93 33.18
C ASP A 309 6.17 35.97 33.69
N ASP A 310 5.33 34.98 33.30
CA ASP A 310 3.95 34.93 33.71
C ASP A 310 3.77 34.17 35.05
N PRO A 311 3.23 34.81 36.13
CA PRO A 311 3.13 34.17 37.45
C PRO A 311 2.19 32.95 37.51
N GLU A 312 1.40 32.67 36.47
CA GLU A 312 0.51 31.49 36.40
C GLU A 312 1.27 30.17 36.12
N ASP A 313 2.45 30.20 35.48
CA ASP A 313 3.27 28.98 35.23
C ASP A 313 3.75 28.36 36.56
N ALA A 314 3.93 29.15 37.61
CA ALA A 314 4.29 28.66 38.94
C ALA A 314 3.18 27.84 39.63
N ILE A 315 1.92 28.06 39.24
CA ILE A 315 0.76 27.32 39.76
C ILE A 315 0.68 25.95 39.06
N ILE A 316 0.98 25.90 37.78
CA ILE A 316 0.97 24.66 36.96
C ILE A 316 2.08 23.70 37.42
N GLU A 317 3.28 24.20 37.68
CA GLU A 317 4.38 23.42 38.25
C GLU A 317 4.06 22.84 39.63
N GLN A 318 3.31 23.60 40.46
CA GLN A 318 2.87 23.11 41.77
C GLN A 318 1.81 22.01 41.67
N GLU A 319 0.90 22.07 40.68
CA GLU A 319 -0.10 21.02 40.44
C GLU A 319 0.52 19.76 39.84
N GLU A 320 1.48 19.88 38.94
CA GLU A 320 2.25 18.74 38.41
C GLU A 320 3.07 18.06 39.52
N ALA A 321 3.65 18.83 40.42
CA ALA A 321 4.36 18.31 41.59
C ALA A 321 3.43 17.63 42.62
N ARG A 322 2.16 18.04 42.73
CA ARG A 322 1.14 17.35 43.54
C ARG A 322 0.72 16.00 42.91
N ARG A 323 0.51 15.97 41.59
CA ARG A 323 0.21 14.71 40.85
C ARG A 323 1.35 13.71 40.92
N ALA A 324 2.60 14.17 40.89
CA ALA A 324 3.78 13.32 41.03
C ALA A 324 3.91 12.70 42.44
N ARG A 325 3.20 13.26 43.47
CA ARG A 325 3.16 12.73 44.84
C ARG A 325 2.01 11.78 45.15
N GLY A 326 1.13 11.48 44.17
CA GLY A 326 0.10 10.43 44.31
C GLY A 326 -1.07 10.79 45.28
N GLU A 327 -1.41 12.07 45.41
CA GLU A 327 -2.44 12.52 46.36
C GLU A 327 -3.86 12.58 45.80
N ASP A 328 -4.13 12.13 44.55
CA ASP A 328 -5.46 12.12 43.93
C ASP A 328 -5.78 10.79 43.26
N GLU A 329 -6.01 9.74 44.03
CA GLU A 329 -6.70 8.53 43.53
C GLU A 329 -8.08 8.39 44.18
N LYS A 330 -9.13 8.67 43.40
CA LYS A 330 -10.43 8.01 43.51
C LYS A 330 -10.89 7.57 42.15
N GLU A 331 -10.77 6.27 41.92
CA GLU A 331 -11.34 5.57 40.75
C GLU A 331 -12.86 5.73 40.73
N HIS A 332 -13.40 6.11 39.57
CA HIS A 332 -14.82 5.95 39.27
C HIS A 332 -14.99 4.79 38.30
N GLU A 333 -15.68 3.76 38.78
CA GLU A 333 -16.20 2.65 37.97
C GLU A 333 -17.11 3.15 36.85
N HIS A 334 -16.85 2.71 35.63
CA HIS A 334 -17.71 2.97 34.47
C HIS A 334 -18.90 2.03 34.44
N ASP A 335 -20.08 2.56 34.67
CA ASP A 335 -21.35 1.90 34.35
C ASP A 335 -21.83 2.35 32.94
N THR A 336 -22.00 1.39 32.04
CA THR A 336 -22.35 1.61 30.63
C THR A 336 -23.88 1.54 30.47
N GLY A 337 -24.61 2.64 30.67
CA GLY A 337 -26.06 2.56 30.54
C GLY A 337 -26.89 3.82 30.31
N ALA A 338 -26.39 5.00 30.50
CA ALA A 338 -27.09 6.23 30.08
C ALA A 338 -26.08 7.26 29.63
N LEU A 339 -26.41 8.04 28.61
CA LEU A 339 -25.65 9.24 28.24
C LEU A 339 -25.77 10.20 29.43
N GLU A 340 -24.88 10.07 30.39
CA GLU A 340 -24.75 11.05 31.46
C GLU A 340 -24.33 12.37 30.82
N VAL A 341 -25.14 13.40 31.01
CA VAL A 341 -24.79 14.75 30.62
C VAL A 341 -23.61 15.14 31.51
N SER A 342 -22.41 15.16 30.92
CA SER A 342 -21.19 15.57 31.63
C SER A 342 -21.37 17.00 32.14
N ASP A 343 -21.19 17.21 33.43
CA ASP A 343 -21.20 18.54 34.08
C ASP A 343 -19.84 19.25 33.91
N GLU A 344 -19.06 18.87 32.90
CA GLU A 344 -17.70 19.37 32.71
C GLU A 344 -17.67 20.73 32.02
N VAL A 345 -16.98 21.69 32.63
CA VAL A 345 -16.70 23.00 32.05
C VAL A 345 -15.39 22.94 31.30
N PHE A 346 -15.44 23.19 29.99
CA PHE A 346 -14.23 23.34 29.16
C PHE A 346 -13.84 24.82 29.08
N SER A 347 -12.61 25.16 29.44
CA SER A 347 -12.11 26.53 29.38
C SER A 347 -10.73 26.63 28.78
N TRP A 348 -10.44 27.77 28.15
CA TRP A 348 -9.13 28.08 27.55
C TRP A 348 -8.77 29.52 27.88
N ARG A 349 -7.47 29.77 28.09
CA ARG A 349 -6.93 31.08 28.42
C ARG A 349 -5.69 31.39 27.62
N HIS A 350 -5.54 32.66 27.23
CA HIS A 350 -4.36 33.18 26.52
C HIS A 350 -3.92 32.35 25.33
N VAL A 351 -4.88 31.85 24.54
CA VAL A 351 -4.58 30.98 23.40
C VAL A 351 -4.03 31.80 22.25
N CYS A 352 -2.77 31.57 21.92
CA CYS A 352 -2.12 32.09 20.73
C CYS A 352 -1.78 30.94 19.78
N TYR A 353 -1.86 31.21 18.47
CA TYR A 353 -1.52 30.24 17.47
C TYR A 353 -0.66 30.85 16.38
N ASP A 354 0.59 30.45 16.32
CA ASP A 354 1.59 30.92 15.40
C ASP A 354 1.90 29.87 14.35
N VAL A 355 1.92 30.30 13.07
CA VAL A 355 2.21 29.45 11.92
C VAL A 355 3.35 30.06 11.13
N GLN A 356 4.36 29.26 10.83
CA GLN A 356 5.46 29.69 9.99
C GLN A 356 5.12 29.46 8.51
N ILE A 357 5.06 30.56 7.71
CA ILE A 357 4.81 30.52 6.28
C ILE A 357 6.07 31.03 5.58
N LYS A 358 6.79 30.10 4.95
CA LYS A 358 8.14 30.36 4.38
C LYS A 358 9.08 30.88 5.46
N ASP A 359 9.58 32.11 5.35
CA ASP A 359 10.52 32.72 6.30
C ASP A 359 9.85 33.67 7.30
N GLN A 360 8.51 33.76 7.33
CA GLN A 360 7.76 34.65 8.21
C GLN A 360 6.84 33.87 9.13
N THR A 361 6.87 34.20 10.43
CA THR A 361 5.90 33.71 11.42
C THR A 361 4.65 34.58 11.33
N ARG A 362 3.50 33.95 11.10
CA ARG A 362 2.20 34.62 11.08
C ARG A 362 1.35 34.15 12.26
N ARG A 363 0.94 35.07 13.11
CA ARG A 363 0.01 34.82 14.20
C ARG A 363 -1.41 34.75 13.63
N LEU A 364 -2.08 33.62 13.85
CA LEU A 364 -3.44 33.35 13.40
C LEU A 364 -4.47 33.56 14.51
N LEU A 365 -4.10 33.27 15.75
CA LEU A 365 -4.88 33.58 16.95
C LEU A 365 -3.99 34.37 17.90
N ASP A 366 -4.53 35.37 18.52
CA ASP A 366 -3.82 36.26 19.44
C ASP A 366 -4.65 36.46 20.71
N ASP A 367 -4.13 35.92 21.81
CA ASP A 367 -4.68 36.06 23.19
C ASP A 367 -6.19 35.78 23.30
N VAL A 368 -6.65 34.64 22.84
CA VAL A 368 -8.07 34.27 22.85
C VAL A 368 -8.39 33.45 24.08
N SER A 369 -9.29 33.98 24.94
CA SER A 369 -9.76 33.30 26.15
C SER A 369 -11.26 33.06 26.09
N GLY A 370 -11.75 31.97 26.72
CA GLY A 370 -13.17 31.67 26.76
C GLY A 370 -13.49 30.36 27.49
N TYR A 371 -14.76 30.03 27.58
CA TYR A 371 -15.23 28.80 28.20
C TYR A 371 -16.54 28.30 27.58
N VAL A 372 -16.83 27.03 27.76
CA VAL A 372 -18.09 26.39 27.38
C VAL A 372 -18.68 25.75 28.63
N ALA A 373 -19.92 26.14 28.96
CA ALA A 373 -20.63 25.56 30.08
C ALA A 373 -21.38 24.27 29.68
N PRO A 374 -21.47 23.27 30.57
CA PRO A 374 -22.19 22.04 30.31
C PRO A 374 -23.68 22.31 30.03
N GLY A 375 -24.26 21.51 29.12
CA GLY A 375 -25.67 21.62 28.75
C GLY A 375 -26.05 22.88 27.97
N LYS A 376 -25.09 23.79 27.66
CA LYS A 376 -25.34 25.02 26.90
C LYS A 376 -24.63 25.02 25.56
N MET A 377 -25.37 25.34 24.51
CA MET A 377 -24.78 25.53 23.16
C MET A 377 -24.10 26.90 23.10
N THR A 378 -22.84 26.92 22.69
CA THR A 378 -22.07 28.15 22.48
C THR A 378 -21.86 28.36 20.97
N ALA A 379 -22.28 29.52 20.45
CA ALA A 379 -22.10 29.92 19.07
C ALA A 379 -20.85 30.78 18.90
N LEU A 380 -19.93 30.37 18.03
CA LEU A 380 -18.74 31.12 17.65
C LEU A 380 -19.06 31.96 16.41
N MET A 381 -19.22 33.29 16.58
CA MET A 381 -19.59 34.22 15.52
C MET A 381 -18.42 35.16 15.15
N GLY A 382 -18.41 35.67 13.95
CA GLY A 382 -17.43 36.62 13.42
C GLY A 382 -17.38 36.65 11.90
N GLU A 383 -16.69 37.62 11.35
CA GLU A 383 -16.52 37.77 9.88
C GLU A 383 -15.79 36.59 9.23
N SER A 384 -15.94 36.48 7.91
CA SER A 384 -15.17 35.48 7.15
C SER A 384 -13.67 35.81 7.25
N GLY A 385 -12.86 34.84 7.62
CA GLY A 385 -11.42 35.04 7.84
C GLY A 385 -11.02 35.44 9.27
N ALA A 386 -11.96 35.66 10.20
CA ALA A 386 -11.67 36.03 11.59
C ALA A 386 -11.09 34.90 12.47
N GLY A 387 -10.66 33.76 11.86
CA GLY A 387 -10.04 32.67 12.62
C GLY A 387 -10.99 31.69 13.32
N LYS A 388 -12.31 31.73 13.09
CA LYS A 388 -13.31 30.87 13.76
C LYS A 388 -13.00 29.37 13.64
N THR A 389 -12.79 28.89 12.40
CA THR A 389 -12.45 27.50 12.13
C THR A 389 -11.07 27.15 12.69
N THR A 390 -10.15 28.10 12.67
CA THR A 390 -8.81 27.95 13.25
C THR A 390 -8.90 27.75 14.77
N LEU A 391 -9.67 28.59 15.46
CA LEU A 391 -9.91 28.44 16.90
C LEU A 391 -10.57 27.10 17.22
N LEU A 392 -11.57 26.68 16.46
CA LEU A 392 -12.25 25.40 16.66
C LEU A 392 -11.32 24.21 16.50
N ASN A 393 -10.42 24.26 15.52
CA ASN A 393 -9.39 23.24 15.32
C ASN A 393 -8.37 23.21 16.47
N VAL A 394 -7.97 24.39 16.98
CA VAL A 394 -7.06 24.51 18.12
C VAL A 394 -7.71 23.96 19.39
N LEU A 395 -8.95 24.36 19.70
CA LEU A 395 -9.70 23.87 20.87
C LEU A 395 -9.91 22.34 20.81
N ALA A 396 -10.17 21.80 19.65
CA ALA A 396 -10.31 20.35 19.45
C ALA A 396 -8.95 19.62 19.38
N GLN A 397 -7.83 20.30 19.59
CA GLN A 397 -6.46 19.78 19.43
C GLN A 397 -6.20 19.08 18.08
N ARG A 398 -6.79 19.59 17.00
CA ARG A 398 -6.71 19.02 15.65
C ARG A 398 -5.80 19.81 14.70
N THR A 399 -4.94 20.64 15.24
CA THR A 399 -3.90 21.36 14.49
C THR A 399 -2.63 20.52 14.44
N ASP A 400 -2.13 20.26 13.23
CA ASP A 400 -0.89 19.50 13.01
C ASP A 400 0.31 20.39 12.72
N VAL A 401 0.07 21.70 12.58
CA VAL A 401 1.01 22.66 12.01
C VAL A 401 1.06 23.89 12.90
N GLY A 402 2.26 24.43 13.10
CA GLY A 402 2.47 25.62 13.91
C GLY A 402 2.58 25.35 15.42
N VAL A 403 2.66 26.41 16.18
CA VAL A 403 2.82 26.39 17.64
C VAL A 403 1.57 26.96 18.28
N VAL A 404 0.92 26.16 19.11
CA VAL A 404 -0.20 26.60 19.95
C VAL A 404 0.32 26.80 21.36
N THR A 405 0.11 27.98 21.91
CA THR A 405 0.40 28.34 23.30
C THR A 405 -0.89 28.74 23.99
N GLY A 406 -0.95 28.62 25.32
CA GLY A 406 -2.13 28.92 26.15
C GLY A 406 -2.59 27.68 26.92
N ASP A 407 -3.48 27.94 27.90
CA ASP A 407 -3.99 26.95 28.83
C ASP A 407 -5.32 26.37 28.36
N PHE A 408 -5.43 25.05 28.39
CA PHE A 408 -6.68 24.35 28.11
C PHE A 408 -7.03 23.47 29.30
N THR A 409 -8.19 23.68 29.86
CA THR A 409 -8.62 22.94 31.06
C THR A 409 -10.05 22.41 30.94
N VAL A 410 -10.28 21.25 31.54
CA VAL A 410 -11.60 20.67 31.78
C VAL A 410 -11.79 20.60 33.29
N ASN A 411 -12.79 21.30 33.83
CA ASN A 411 -13.01 21.43 35.26
C ASN A 411 -11.78 21.96 36.04
N GLY A 412 -11.00 22.85 35.42
CA GLY A 412 -9.76 23.38 36.02
C GLY A 412 -8.57 22.40 35.97
N ARG A 413 -8.69 21.23 35.33
CA ARG A 413 -7.62 20.27 35.16
C ARG A 413 -7.07 20.33 33.73
N ILE A 414 -5.77 20.18 33.59
CA ILE A 414 -5.10 20.14 32.27
C ILE A 414 -5.68 19.00 31.43
N LEU A 415 -5.82 19.23 30.12
CA LEU A 415 -6.39 18.26 29.18
C LEU A 415 -5.64 16.92 29.18
N PRO A 416 -6.35 15.80 29.33
CA PRO A 416 -5.74 14.48 29.23
C PRO A 416 -5.25 14.20 27.79
N LYS A 417 -4.27 13.33 27.65
CA LYS A 417 -3.77 12.88 26.33
C LYS A 417 -4.85 12.20 25.47
N SER A 418 -5.90 11.69 26.10
CA SER A 418 -7.07 11.06 25.46
C SER A 418 -8.13 12.05 24.98
N PHE A 419 -7.99 13.35 25.24
CA PHE A 419 -9.02 14.38 24.97
C PHE A 419 -9.61 14.31 23.55
N GLN A 420 -8.78 14.01 22.55
CA GLN A 420 -9.27 13.86 21.17
C GLN A 420 -10.21 12.65 20.97
N ALA A 421 -10.07 11.60 21.78
CA ALA A 421 -10.96 10.44 21.75
C ALA A 421 -12.29 10.74 22.45
N ASP A 422 -12.25 11.59 23.49
CA ASP A 422 -13.41 11.96 24.30
C ASP A 422 -14.20 13.13 23.69
N THR A 423 -13.64 13.79 22.65
CA THR A 423 -14.24 14.97 22.01
C THR A 423 -14.77 14.67 20.62
N GLY A 424 -16.09 14.86 20.41
CA GLY A 424 -16.71 14.81 19.09
C GLY A 424 -16.37 16.05 18.26
N TYR A 425 -15.96 15.86 17.00
CA TYR A 425 -15.66 16.96 16.08
C TYR A 425 -16.26 16.69 14.69
N CYS A 426 -17.18 17.57 14.26
CA CYS A 426 -17.73 17.54 12.91
C CYS A 426 -16.87 18.38 11.97
N GLN A 427 -16.30 17.77 10.96
CA GLN A 427 -15.52 18.48 9.94
C GLN A 427 -16.45 19.12 8.91
N GLN A 428 -15.98 20.20 8.27
CA GLN A 428 -16.71 20.88 7.18
C GLN A 428 -16.89 19.98 5.95
N GLN A 429 -15.97 19.07 5.70
CA GLN A 429 -16.08 18.04 4.66
C GLN A 429 -16.22 16.67 5.33
N ASP A 430 -17.23 15.91 4.90
CA ASP A 430 -17.41 14.53 5.35
C ASP A 430 -16.33 13.64 4.77
N VAL A 431 -15.49 13.07 5.65
CA VAL A 431 -14.49 12.07 5.30
C VAL A 431 -15.02 10.69 5.71
N HIS A 432 -15.94 10.15 4.91
CA HIS A 432 -16.48 8.80 5.10
C HIS A 432 -16.18 7.92 3.89
N LEU A 433 -16.14 6.60 4.13
CA LEU A 433 -16.12 5.64 3.03
C LEU A 433 -17.49 5.66 2.35
N ALA A 434 -17.49 5.84 1.02
CA ALA A 434 -18.73 5.89 0.22
C ALA A 434 -19.61 4.62 0.38
N GLN A 435 -19.02 3.50 0.80
CA GLN A 435 -19.69 2.21 1.00
C GLN A 435 -20.36 2.05 2.39
N HIS A 436 -20.22 3.01 3.29
CA HIS A 436 -20.93 3.01 4.58
C HIS A 436 -22.35 3.57 4.44
N LEU A 437 -23.17 2.88 3.64
CA LEU A 437 -24.58 3.22 3.37
C LEU A 437 -25.42 3.43 4.64
N SER A 438 -25.18 2.69 5.70
CA SER A 438 -25.92 2.82 6.96
C SER A 438 -25.68 4.16 7.67
N LEU A 439 -24.48 4.72 7.56
CA LEU A 439 -24.15 6.01 8.18
C LEU A 439 -24.74 7.19 7.38
N ILE A 440 -24.77 7.08 6.03
CA ILE A 440 -25.40 8.08 5.16
C ILE A 440 -26.92 8.14 5.44
N HIS A 441 -27.58 6.99 5.64
CA HIS A 441 -28.99 6.93 5.95
C HIS A 441 -29.33 7.48 7.35
N ILE A 442 -28.41 7.43 8.30
CA ILE A 442 -28.58 7.99 9.64
C ILE A 442 -28.28 9.48 9.65
N SER A 443 -27.25 9.93 8.93
CA SER A 443 -26.82 11.34 8.93
C SER A 443 -27.58 12.25 7.97
N GLU A 444 -28.21 11.71 6.90
CA GLU A 444 -29.00 12.48 5.92
C GLU A 444 -30.44 11.91 5.70
N PRO A 445 -31.28 11.70 6.74
CA PRO A 445 -32.62 11.14 6.57
C PRO A 445 -33.58 12.04 5.78
N THR A 446 -33.23 13.32 5.61
CA THR A 446 -34.09 14.34 4.99
C THR A 446 -33.83 14.55 3.50
N ARG A 447 -32.68 14.12 2.96
CA ARG A 447 -32.35 14.32 1.54
C ARG A 447 -33.12 13.39 0.60
N LEU A 448 -33.50 12.19 1.06
CA LEU A 448 -34.28 11.20 0.30
C LEU A 448 -35.80 11.47 0.25
N ARG A 449 -36.33 12.46 0.97
CA ARG A 449 -37.75 12.84 0.95
C ARG A 449 -38.10 13.93 -0.05
N ARG A 450 -37.17 14.38 -0.89
CA ARG A 450 -37.36 15.43 -1.90
C ARG A 450 -37.12 15.00 -3.34
N ILE A 451 -37.17 13.69 -3.63
CA ILE A 451 -37.24 13.18 -5.00
C ILE A 451 -38.60 12.50 -5.21
#